data_056fafad8d6cf47091c744389baf1137
#
_entry.id   056fafad8d6cf47091c744389baf1137
#
_cell.length_a   1.000
_cell.length_b   1.000
_cell.length_c   1.000
_cell.angle_alpha   90.00
_cell.angle_beta   90.00
_cell.angle_gamma   90.00
#
_symmetry.space_group_name_H-M   'P 1'
#
loop_
_entity.id
_entity.type
_entity.pdbx_description
1 polymer ?
#
loop_
_entity_poly.entity_id
_entity_poly.type
_entity_poly.pdbx_seq_one_letter_code
_entity_poly.pdbx_strand_id
1 'polypeptide(L)'
;MKTEEMVLGHDYLIQMGGAERVVASMLRKWPRSPVYTSAARYETLLPEFRDAAIHTSWMQRLPGIDKHFKKFFALYPAAFRSFGVIDAPVAWVSASTFAKCLRFSPRTASILYCHNPTRFLWQAEEYVDHETRSRSLSTLVNLTSPALRTIDRAAARAYDVIVANSENVRRRIAKCYGRDAELVYPPVDVDRFDVSRKDDGFYLVVSRLVAYKSIQRAIEAANALGRRLVIVGNGPDRNRLLGMAGPTVEFRGHVSDPEVRNLMETCTALIFPGEEDFGITPVEAAACGKPVLAYKGGGALETVIEGETGCFFDQAHVTLVDAMLACEATRWNPERIRANAERFSESCFHDRIARVVSRAIEAKERQRAGAVEVPGLAESVATSGVA
;
A
#
# COMPACT_ATOMS: atom_id res chain seq x y z
N MET A 1 -24.69 7.33 -14.75
CA MET A 1 -24.56 5.99 -14.14
C MET A 1 -24.45 6.13 -12.63
N LYS A 2 -25.14 5.31 -11.85
CA LYS A 2 -25.07 5.40 -10.38
C LYS A 2 -23.71 4.86 -9.94
N THR A 3 -22.91 5.67 -9.26
CA THR A 3 -21.63 5.30 -8.62
C THR A 3 -21.79 4.25 -7.50
N GLU A 4 -23.01 3.78 -7.26
CA GLU A 4 -23.36 2.84 -6.19
C GLU A 4 -23.02 1.36 -6.52
N GLU A 5 -22.69 1.05 -7.77
CA GLU A 5 -22.39 -0.32 -8.21
C GLU A 5 -20.92 -0.46 -8.64
N MET A 6 -20.03 -0.45 -7.67
CA MET A 6 -18.59 -0.67 -7.87
C MET A 6 -18.23 -2.09 -7.45
N VAL A 7 -17.33 -2.75 -8.18
CA VAL A 7 -16.67 -3.98 -7.72
C VAL A 7 -15.26 -3.68 -7.24
N LEU A 8 -14.86 -4.32 -6.15
CA LEU A 8 -13.53 -4.19 -5.59
C LEU A 8 -12.72 -5.45 -5.89
N GLY A 9 -11.43 -5.29 -6.20
CA GLY A 9 -10.47 -6.38 -6.33
C GLY A 9 -9.34 -6.20 -5.32
N HIS A 10 -8.85 -7.31 -4.71
CA HIS A 10 -7.70 -7.28 -3.82
C HIS A 10 -6.89 -8.57 -3.90
N ASP A 11 -5.60 -8.51 -3.62
CA ASP A 11 -4.70 -9.66 -3.78
C ASP A 11 -5.11 -10.85 -2.93
N TYR A 12 -5.22 -10.67 -1.62
CA TYR A 12 -5.66 -11.67 -0.64
C TYR A 12 -6.11 -11.00 0.65
N LEU A 13 -7.06 -11.60 1.35
CA LEU A 13 -7.56 -11.15 2.65
C LEU A 13 -7.15 -12.14 3.76
N ILE A 14 -5.84 -12.46 3.83
CA ILE A 14 -5.27 -13.42 4.78
C ILE A 14 -4.57 -12.71 5.95
N GLN A 15 -4.02 -11.54 5.68
CA GLN A 15 -3.42 -10.65 6.68
C GLN A 15 -4.10 -9.29 6.60
N MET A 16 -4.07 -8.52 7.72
CA MET A 16 -4.65 -7.18 7.75
C MET A 16 -3.52 -6.16 7.91
N GLY A 17 -3.10 -5.59 6.78
CA GLY A 17 -2.05 -4.56 6.71
C GLY A 17 -2.56 -3.26 6.09
N GLY A 18 -1.64 -2.43 5.62
CA GLY A 18 -1.97 -1.13 5.02
C GLY A 18 -2.80 -1.22 3.75
N ALA A 19 -2.55 -2.23 2.91
CA ALA A 19 -3.30 -2.40 1.65
C ALA A 19 -4.75 -2.85 1.91
N GLU A 20 -4.95 -3.73 2.87
CA GLU A 20 -6.27 -4.19 3.29
C GLU A 20 -7.07 -3.06 3.95
N ARG A 21 -6.41 -2.15 4.71
CA ARG A 21 -7.05 -0.94 5.26
C ARG A 21 -7.53 0.03 4.16
N VAL A 22 -6.84 0.11 3.01
CA VAL A 22 -7.33 0.87 1.85
C VAL A 22 -8.63 0.28 1.32
N VAL A 23 -8.73 -1.05 1.19
CA VAL A 23 -9.98 -1.70 0.75
C VAL A 23 -11.09 -1.53 1.79
N ALA A 24 -10.77 -1.63 3.08
CA ALA A 24 -11.72 -1.36 4.16
C ALA A 24 -12.28 0.08 4.08
N SER A 25 -11.41 1.07 3.83
CA SER A 25 -11.83 2.46 3.59
C SER A 25 -12.74 2.58 2.37
N MET A 26 -12.47 1.86 1.28
CA MET A 26 -13.36 1.81 0.12
C MET A 26 -14.73 1.23 0.48
N LEU A 27 -14.78 0.17 1.31
CA LEU A 27 -16.03 -0.42 1.80
C LEU A 27 -16.82 0.54 2.71
N ARG A 28 -16.15 1.38 3.51
CA ARG A 28 -16.85 2.44 4.28
C ARG A 28 -17.59 3.42 3.37
N LYS A 29 -16.99 3.77 2.23
CA LYS A 29 -17.60 4.68 1.26
C LYS A 29 -18.62 4.00 0.35
N TRP A 30 -18.35 2.75 -0.06
CA TRP A 30 -19.21 1.95 -0.95
C TRP A 30 -19.50 0.57 -0.34
N PRO A 31 -20.35 0.49 0.68
CA PRO A 31 -20.54 -0.70 1.50
C PRO A 31 -21.18 -1.89 0.78
N ARG A 32 -21.82 -1.66 -0.36
CA ARG A 32 -22.43 -2.72 -1.18
C ARG A 32 -21.50 -3.32 -2.22
N SER A 33 -20.25 -2.87 -2.28
CA SER A 33 -19.29 -3.36 -3.28
C SER A 33 -18.87 -4.79 -3.01
N PRO A 34 -19.04 -5.73 -3.93
CA PRO A 34 -18.49 -7.06 -3.80
C PRO A 34 -16.95 -7.01 -3.92
N VAL A 35 -16.26 -7.86 -3.16
CA VAL A 35 -14.80 -7.95 -3.14
C VAL A 35 -14.33 -9.25 -3.78
N TYR A 36 -13.55 -9.16 -4.85
CA TYR A 36 -12.91 -10.29 -5.53
C TYR A 36 -11.48 -10.45 -5.03
N THR A 37 -11.14 -11.62 -4.50
CA THR A 37 -9.82 -11.89 -3.91
C THR A 37 -9.37 -13.33 -4.19
N SER A 38 -8.07 -13.58 -4.10
CA SER A 38 -7.55 -14.95 -4.30
C SER A 38 -7.99 -15.90 -3.20
N ALA A 39 -7.83 -15.46 -1.94
CA ALA A 39 -8.21 -16.22 -0.74
C ALA A 39 -8.46 -15.26 0.44
N ALA A 40 -9.27 -15.69 1.40
CA ALA A 40 -9.61 -14.94 2.60
C ALA A 40 -9.51 -15.81 3.86
N ARG A 41 -9.13 -15.19 4.97
CA ARG A 41 -9.17 -15.76 6.31
C ARG A 41 -10.19 -15.01 7.15
N TYR A 42 -11.39 -15.53 7.20
CA TYR A 42 -12.56 -14.82 7.73
C TYR A 42 -12.45 -14.42 9.21
N GLU A 43 -11.68 -15.19 10.01
CA GLU A 43 -11.51 -14.94 11.45
C GLU A 43 -10.67 -13.69 11.74
N THR A 44 -9.88 -13.22 10.78
CA THR A 44 -8.96 -12.10 10.95
C THR A 44 -9.36 -10.85 10.17
N LEU A 45 -10.52 -10.87 9.51
CA LEU A 45 -11.00 -9.74 8.72
C LEU A 45 -11.32 -8.52 9.58
N LEU A 46 -11.03 -7.33 9.05
CA LEU A 46 -11.51 -6.08 9.61
C LEU A 46 -13.05 -6.02 9.59
N PRO A 47 -13.67 -5.25 10.49
CA PRO A 47 -15.14 -5.19 10.60
C PRO A 47 -15.85 -4.88 9.29
N GLU A 48 -15.28 -4.03 8.45
CA GLU A 48 -15.85 -3.58 7.18
C GLU A 48 -16.05 -4.72 6.15
N PHE A 49 -15.28 -5.79 6.28
CA PHE A 49 -15.40 -6.95 5.39
C PHE A 49 -16.49 -7.94 5.82
N ARG A 50 -17.04 -7.83 7.04
CA ARG A 50 -18.00 -8.82 7.58
C ARG A 50 -19.31 -8.87 6.79
N ASP A 51 -19.77 -7.69 6.34
CA ASP A 51 -21.01 -7.55 5.60
C ASP A 51 -20.78 -7.48 4.07
N ALA A 52 -19.52 -7.50 3.63
CA ALA A 52 -19.18 -7.47 2.23
C ALA A 52 -19.35 -8.85 1.55
N ALA A 53 -19.88 -8.86 0.32
CA ALA A 53 -19.90 -10.05 -0.51
C ALA A 53 -18.47 -10.39 -1.00
N ILE A 54 -17.79 -11.33 -0.35
CA ILE A 54 -16.42 -11.74 -0.69
C ILE A 54 -16.45 -12.94 -1.63
N HIS A 55 -15.92 -12.74 -2.84
CA HIS A 55 -15.72 -13.79 -3.84
C HIS A 55 -14.25 -14.23 -3.84
N THR A 56 -14.01 -15.46 -3.40
CA THR A 56 -12.66 -16.06 -3.42
C THR A 56 -12.44 -16.93 -4.66
N SER A 57 -11.19 -17.00 -5.13
CA SER A 57 -10.84 -17.88 -6.23
C SER A 57 -10.75 -19.34 -5.78
N TRP A 58 -10.51 -20.26 -6.73
CA TRP A 58 -10.26 -21.67 -6.41
C TRP A 58 -9.07 -21.88 -5.45
N MET A 59 -8.15 -20.92 -5.33
CA MET A 59 -7.03 -20.98 -4.39
C MET A 59 -7.47 -21.09 -2.93
N GLN A 60 -8.66 -20.61 -2.58
CA GLN A 60 -9.24 -20.77 -1.23
C GLN A 60 -9.27 -22.23 -0.77
N ARG A 61 -9.36 -23.18 -1.71
CA ARG A 61 -9.43 -24.61 -1.41
C ARG A 61 -8.06 -25.28 -1.31
N LEU A 62 -6.97 -24.56 -1.57
CA LEU A 62 -5.62 -25.14 -1.48
C LEU A 62 -5.22 -25.37 -0.03
N PRO A 63 -4.71 -26.57 0.32
CA PRO A 63 -4.24 -26.85 1.66
C PRO A 63 -3.14 -25.87 2.10
N GLY A 64 -3.31 -25.26 3.28
CA GLY A 64 -2.34 -24.36 3.87
C GLY A 64 -2.18 -23.01 3.16
N ILE A 65 -3.15 -22.60 2.35
CA ILE A 65 -3.13 -21.29 1.67
C ILE A 65 -3.05 -20.15 2.70
N ASP A 66 -3.71 -20.27 3.84
CA ASP A 66 -3.71 -19.31 4.95
C ASP A 66 -2.32 -19.06 5.55
N LYS A 67 -1.45 -20.10 5.56
CA LYS A 67 -0.09 -20.05 6.12
C LYS A 67 0.99 -19.82 5.07
N HIS A 68 0.78 -20.30 3.84
CA HIS A 68 1.80 -20.37 2.79
C HIS A 68 1.43 -19.61 1.52
N PHE A 69 0.46 -18.69 1.57
CA PHE A 69 -0.06 -17.96 0.42
C PHE A 69 1.04 -17.34 -0.47
N LYS A 70 2.14 -16.86 0.10
CA LYS A 70 3.27 -16.29 -0.65
C LYS A 70 4.00 -17.33 -1.53
N LYS A 71 3.97 -18.62 -1.17
CA LYS A 71 4.62 -19.68 -1.96
C LYS A 71 3.86 -20.02 -3.25
N PHE A 72 2.58 -19.69 -3.31
CA PHE A 72 1.72 -19.94 -4.47
C PHE A 72 1.74 -18.80 -5.51
N PHE A 73 2.75 -17.91 -5.44
CA PHE A 73 2.82 -16.69 -6.25
C PHE A 73 2.60 -16.90 -7.75
N ALA A 74 3.10 -18.01 -8.32
CA ALA A 74 2.97 -18.31 -9.74
C ALA A 74 1.53 -18.68 -10.17
N LEU A 75 0.66 -19.06 -9.21
CA LEU A 75 -0.72 -19.45 -9.48
C LEU A 75 -1.71 -18.26 -9.49
N TYR A 76 -1.34 -17.15 -8.85
CA TYR A 76 -2.22 -15.99 -8.71
C TYR A 76 -2.76 -15.45 -10.04
N PRO A 77 -1.96 -15.31 -11.13
CA PRO A 77 -2.50 -14.83 -12.40
C PRO A 77 -3.64 -15.70 -12.94
N ALA A 78 -3.51 -17.04 -12.82
CA ALA A 78 -4.54 -17.98 -13.24
C ALA A 78 -5.76 -17.92 -12.32
N ALA A 79 -5.54 -17.78 -11.01
CA ALA A 79 -6.60 -17.66 -10.01
C ALA A 79 -7.48 -16.41 -10.26
N PHE A 80 -6.89 -15.26 -10.52
CA PHE A 80 -7.67 -14.05 -10.82
C PHE A 80 -8.35 -14.11 -12.19
N ARG A 81 -7.74 -14.74 -13.19
CA ARG A 81 -8.37 -14.93 -14.50
C ARG A 81 -9.55 -15.92 -14.46
N SER A 82 -9.59 -16.83 -13.49
CA SER A 82 -10.66 -17.82 -13.34
C SER A 82 -12.03 -17.22 -12.95
N PHE A 83 -12.06 -15.97 -12.47
CA PHE A 83 -13.34 -15.26 -12.28
C PHE A 83 -14.05 -14.91 -13.60
N GLY A 84 -13.39 -15.10 -14.73
CA GLY A 84 -13.96 -14.74 -16.03
C GLY A 84 -13.89 -13.24 -16.29
N VAL A 85 -14.84 -12.72 -17.07
CA VAL A 85 -14.99 -11.29 -17.34
C VAL A 85 -16.08 -10.75 -16.43
N ILE A 86 -15.70 -9.83 -15.55
CA ILE A 86 -16.62 -9.18 -14.61
C ILE A 86 -17.27 -7.98 -15.32
N ASP A 87 -18.59 -7.93 -15.32
CA ASP A 87 -19.36 -6.81 -15.87
C ASP A 87 -19.91 -5.96 -14.72
N ALA A 88 -19.43 -4.74 -14.63
CA ALA A 88 -19.86 -3.75 -13.63
C ALA A 88 -19.64 -2.34 -14.17
N PRO A 89 -20.37 -1.33 -13.70
CA PRO A 89 -20.13 0.06 -14.11
C PRO A 89 -18.70 0.53 -13.84
N VAL A 90 -18.19 0.19 -12.64
CA VAL A 90 -16.84 0.57 -12.17
C VAL A 90 -16.16 -0.63 -11.52
N ALA A 91 -14.87 -0.78 -11.77
CA ALA A 91 -13.99 -1.70 -11.06
C ALA A 91 -12.82 -0.94 -10.44
N TRP A 92 -12.63 -1.13 -9.15
CA TRP A 92 -11.50 -0.64 -8.39
C TRP A 92 -10.67 -1.81 -7.90
N VAL A 93 -9.42 -1.92 -8.33
CA VAL A 93 -8.52 -3.02 -7.95
C VAL A 93 -7.34 -2.50 -7.16
N SER A 94 -7.27 -2.86 -5.89
CA SER A 94 -6.17 -2.60 -4.97
C SER A 94 -5.15 -3.71 -5.08
N ALA A 95 -3.97 -3.45 -5.65
CA ALA A 95 -3.00 -4.49 -5.94
C ALA A 95 -1.56 -4.14 -5.56
N SER A 96 -0.92 -5.07 -4.89
CA SER A 96 0.54 -5.16 -4.69
C SER A 96 1.14 -6.28 -5.54
N THR A 97 0.30 -7.23 -5.99
CA THR A 97 0.71 -8.38 -6.79
C THR A 97 -0.22 -8.59 -7.98
N PHE A 98 -0.96 -9.68 -8.05
CA PHE A 98 -1.64 -10.14 -9.25
C PHE A 98 -3.17 -9.93 -9.28
N ALA A 99 -3.77 -9.26 -8.28
CA ALA A 99 -5.19 -8.87 -8.37
C ALA A 99 -5.49 -8.08 -9.65
N LYS A 100 -4.49 -7.36 -10.15
CA LYS A 100 -4.54 -6.67 -11.46
C LYS A 100 -4.81 -7.60 -12.66
N CYS A 101 -4.72 -8.93 -12.49
CA CYS A 101 -5.09 -9.92 -13.52
C CYS A 101 -6.60 -10.18 -13.63
N LEU A 102 -7.44 -9.57 -12.78
CA LEU A 102 -8.88 -9.52 -12.97
C LEU A 102 -9.19 -8.93 -14.35
N ARG A 103 -10.22 -9.47 -15.00
CA ARG A 103 -10.65 -9.02 -16.32
C ARG A 103 -12.04 -8.40 -16.22
N PHE A 104 -12.21 -7.30 -16.92
CA PHE A 104 -13.46 -6.55 -16.90
C PHE A 104 -14.04 -6.43 -18.31
N SER A 105 -15.36 -6.26 -18.36
CA SER A 105 -16.07 -5.94 -19.58
C SER A 105 -15.49 -4.66 -20.22
N PRO A 106 -15.47 -4.53 -21.56
CA PRO A 106 -15.12 -3.28 -22.22
C PRO A 106 -15.98 -2.07 -21.79
N ARG A 107 -17.12 -2.33 -21.16
CA ARG A 107 -18.02 -1.28 -20.64
C ARG A 107 -17.62 -0.79 -19.24
N THR A 108 -16.85 -1.55 -18.51
CA THR A 108 -16.43 -1.24 -17.15
C THR A 108 -15.36 -0.16 -17.13
N ALA A 109 -15.55 0.90 -16.36
CA ALA A 109 -14.49 1.86 -16.05
C ALA A 109 -13.54 1.22 -15.03
N SER A 110 -12.35 0.82 -15.45
CA SER A 110 -11.41 0.03 -14.67
C SER A 110 -10.27 0.88 -14.10
N ILE A 111 -10.09 0.83 -12.78
CA ILE A 111 -9.11 1.61 -12.03
C ILE A 111 -8.21 0.66 -11.26
N LEU A 112 -6.89 0.77 -11.44
CA LEU A 112 -5.88 0.04 -10.69
C LEU A 112 -5.26 0.96 -9.63
N TYR A 113 -5.54 0.73 -8.36
CA TYR A 113 -4.81 1.32 -7.26
C TYR A 113 -3.58 0.45 -6.95
N CYS A 114 -2.43 0.92 -7.41
CA CYS A 114 -1.18 0.18 -7.35
C CYS A 114 -0.40 0.59 -6.09
N HIS A 115 -0.29 -0.34 -5.11
CA HIS A 115 0.52 -0.12 -3.93
C HIS A 115 2.01 -0.17 -4.24
N ASN A 116 2.39 -1.03 -5.18
CA ASN A 116 3.72 -1.13 -5.80
C ASN A 116 3.64 -2.06 -7.02
N PRO A 117 4.42 -1.86 -8.07
CA PRO A 117 4.74 -2.93 -9.01
C PRO A 117 5.24 -4.16 -8.26
N THR A 118 4.83 -5.36 -8.67
CA THR A 118 5.04 -6.61 -7.93
C THR A 118 6.50 -6.77 -7.49
N ARG A 119 6.79 -6.51 -6.20
CA ARG A 119 8.15 -6.31 -5.67
C ARG A 119 9.10 -7.46 -6.01
N PHE A 120 8.71 -8.70 -5.75
CA PHE A 120 9.57 -9.85 -6.00
C PHE A 120 9.90 -10.06 -7.49
N LEU A 121 9.18 -9.41 -8.42
CA LEU A 121 9.48 -9.41 -9.85
C LEU A 121 10.39 -8.25 -10.25
N TRP A 122 10.14 -7.05 -9.73
CA TRP A 122 10.76 -5.81 -10.22
C TRP A 122 11.89 -5.30 -9.32
N GLN A 123 11.95 -5.77 -8.06
CA GLN A 123 12.94 -5.43 -7.05
C GLN A 123 13.49 -6.71 -6.41
N ALA A 124 13.77 -7.73 -7.22
CA ALA A 124 14.13 -9.07 -6.76
C ALA A 124 15.41 -9.08 -5.90
N GLU A 125 16.39 -8.25 -6.21
CA GLU A 125 17.66 -8.15 -5.47
C GLU A 125 17.42 -7.69 -4.03
N GLU A 126 16.57 -6.67 -3.83
CA GLU A 126 16.23 -6.14 -2.51
C GLU A 126 15.27 -7.06 -1.72
N TYR A 127 14.40 -7.80 -2.43
CA TYR A 127 13.33 -8.58 -1.81
C TYR A 127 13.73 -10.03 -1.48
N VAL A 128 14.47 -10.68 -2.39
CA VAL A 128 14.85 -12.10 -2.25
C VAL A 128 15.88 -12.31 -1.14
N ASP A 129 16.83 -11.41 -0.98
CA ASP A 129 17.85 -11.49 0.09
C ASP A 129 17.24 -11.40 1.49
N HIS A 130 16.05 -10.80 1.62
CA HIS A 130 15.46 -10.50 2.92
C HIS A 130 14.28 -11.39 3.32
N GLU A 131 13.49 -11.95 2.40
CA GLU A 131 12.31 -12.77 2.74
C GLU A 131 12.45 -14.28 2.41
N THR A 132 13.36 -14.67 1.51
CA THR A 132 13.49 -16.07 1.05
C THR A 132 14.83 -16.68 1.43
N ARG A 133 14.88 -17.34 2.59
CA ARG A 133 16.04 -18.19 2.99
C ARG A 133 16.15 -19.51 2.20
N SER A 134 15.21 -19.81 1.30
CA SER A 134 15.19 -21.06 0.53
C SER A 134 15.76 -20.88 -0.86
N ARG A 135 16.93 -21.48 -1.12
CA ARG A 135 17.58 -21.46 -2.45
C ARG A 135 16.65 -22.00 -3.56
N SER A 136 15.84 -23.01 -3.29
CA SER A 136 14.90 -23.59 -4.26
C SER A 136 13.80 -22.60 -4.66
N LEU A 137 13.29 -21.81 -3.71
CA LEU A 137 12.26 -20.81 -4.01
C LEU A 137 12.85 -19.63 -4.79
N SER A 138 14.04 -19.18 -4.47
CA SER A 138 14.71 -18.11 -5.24
C SER A 138 15.01 -18.55 -6.68
N THR A 139 15.44 -19.79 -6.89
CA THR A 139 15.64 -20.35 -8.23
C THR A 139 14.32 -20.40 -9.02
N LEU A 140 13.23 -20.85 -8.41
CA LEU A 140 11.93 -20.87 -9.05
C LEU A 140 11.42 -19.46 -9.42
N VAL A 141 11.60 -18.49 -8.51
CA VAL A 141 11.26 -17.09 -8.77
C VAL A 141 12.06 -16.58 -9.96
N ASN A 142 13.38 -16.79 -9.99
CA ASN A 142 14.25 -16.31 -11.07
C ASN A 142 13.86 -16.93 -12.42
N LEU A 143 13.55 -18.23 -12.46
CA LEU A 143 13.16 -18.93 -13.68
C LEU A 143 11.80 -18.44 -14.23
N THR A 144 10.84 -18.14 -13.36
CA THR A 144 9.48 -17.74 -13.76
C THR A 144 9.32 -16.22 -13.93
N SER A 145 10.24 -15.42 -13.38
CA SER A 145 10.15 -13.96 -13.38
C SER A 145 9.97 -13.32 -14.75
N PRO A 146 10.66 -13.72 -15.85
CA PRO A 146 10.48 -13.08 -17.15
C PRO A 146 9.03 -13.20 -17.67
N ALA A 147 8.46 -14.39 -17.58
CA ALA A 147 7.07 -14.64 -17.98
C ALA A 147 6.08 -13.89 -17.07
N LEU A 148 6.29 -13.93 -15.76
CA LEU A 148 5.45 -13.23 -14.81
C LEU A 148 5.56 -11.69 -14.93
N ARG A 149 6.72 -11.11 -15.24
CA ARG A 149 6.86 -9.68 -15.55
C ARG A 149 6.06 -9.27 -16.76
N THR A 150 6.03 -10.12 -17.81
CA THR A 150 5.23 -9.87 -19.01
C THR A 150 3.74 -9.87 -18.68
N ILE A 151 3.28 -10.84 -17.89
CA ILE A 151 1.89 -10.93 -17.43
C ILE A 151 1.53 -9.73 -16.56
N ASP A 152 2.39 -9.38 -15.60
CA ASP A 152 2.21 -8.28 -14.65
C ASP A 152 2.09 -6.93 -15.37
N ARG A 153 2.99 -6.67 -16.32
CA ARG A 153 2.97 -5.46 -17.16
C ARG A 153 1.72 -5.40 -18.04
N ALA A 154 1.38 -6.49 -18.72
CA ALA A 154 0.22 -6.53 -19.57
C ALA A 154 -1.09 -6.33 -18.80
N ALA A 155 -1.21 -6.96 -17.62
CA ALA A 155 -2.36 -6.81 -16.75
C ALA A 155 -2.52 -5.36 -16.26
N ALA A 156 -1.44 -4.73 -15.79
CA ALA A 156 -1.50 -3.34 -15.34
C ALA A 156 -1.86 -2.36 -16.48
N ARG A 157 -1.34 -2.61 -17.68
CA ARG A 157 -1.62 -1.77 -18.86
C ARG A 157 -3.04 -1.84 -19.37
N ALA A 158 -3.77 -2.89 -19.04
CA ALA A 158 -5.15 -3.09 -19.48
C ALA A 158 -6.17 -2.19 -18.75
N TYR A 159 -5.79 -1.57 -17.64
CA TYR A 159 -6.66 -0.66 -16.88
C TYR A 159 -6.78 0.71 -17.57
N ASP A 160 -7.99 1.29 -17.50
CA ASP A 160 -8.24 2.63 -18.03
C ASP A 160 -7.43 3.68 -17.26
N VAL A 161 -7.42 3.60 -15.93
CA VAL A 161 -6.69 4.49 -15.02
C VAL A 161 -5.80 3.69 -14.09
N ILE A 162 -4.56 4.16 -13.88
CA ILE A 162 -3.68 3.67 -12.82
C ILE A 162 -3.52 4.77 -11.78
N VAL A 163 -3.66 4.42 -10.52
CA VAL A 163 -3.47 5.29 -9.35
C VAL A 163 -2.28 4.77 -8.55
N ALA A 164 -1.36 5.65 -8.21
CA ALA A 164 -0.22 5.37 -7.34
C ALA A 164 -0.51 5.88 -5.92
N ASN A 165 -0.08 5.15 -4.91
CA ASN A 165 -0.22 5.52 -3.50
C ASN A 165 0.84 6.52 -3.02
N SER A 166 1.86 6.81 -3.83
CA SER A 166 2.95 7.74 -3.54
C SER A 166 3.66 8.15 -4.82
N GLU A 167 4.38 9.26 -4.78
CA GLU A 167 5.23 9.70 -5.91
C GLU A 167 6.35 8.67 -6.19
N ASN A 168 6.86 8.04 -5.13
CA ASN A 168 7.82 6.96 -5.25
C ASN A 168 7.27 5.79 -6.09
N VAL A 169 6.03 5.36 -5.81
CA VAL A 169 5.36 4.30 -6.56
C VAL A 169 4.97 4.77 -7.96
N ARG A 170 4.56 6.04 -8.15
CA ARG A 170 4.28 6.61 -9.47
C ARG A 170 5.47 6.49 -10.40
N ARG A 171 6.68 6.85 -9.93
CA ARG A 171 7.92 6.69 -10.69
C ARG A 171 8.22 5.23 -11.03
N ARG A 172 7.97 4.30 -10.10
CA ARG A 172 8.13 2.86 -10.36
C ARG A 172 7.13 2.33 -11.39
N ILE A 173 5.88 2.78 -11.36
CA ILE A 173 4.85 2.44 -12.38
C ILE A 173 5.32 2.88 -13.76
N ALA A 174 5.80 4.11 -13.90
CA ALA A 174 6.34 4.60 -15.17
C ALA A 174 7.50 3.72 -15.66
N LYS A 175 8.45 3.38 -14.79
CA LYS A 175 9.61 2.52 -15.11
C LYS A 175 9.21 1.09 -15.47
N CYS A 176 8.33 0.45 -14.69
CA CYS A 176 8.01 -0.97 -14.83
C CYS A 176 6.93 -1.23 -15.86
N TYR A 177 5.91 -0.38 -15.92
CA TYR A 177 4.74 -0.59 -16.78
C TYR A 177 4.73 0.32 -18.03
N GLY A 178 5.53 1.40 -18.04
CA GLY A 178 5.52 2.39 -19.13
C GLY A 178 4.17 3.11 -19.22
N ARG A 179 3.52 3.37 -18.09
CA ARG A 179 2.25 4.07 -17.96
C ARG A 179 2.42 5.19 -16.94
N ASP A 180 1.74 6.30 -17.14
CA ASP A 180 1.58 7.30 -16.10
C ASP A 180 0.49 6.87 -15.10
N ALA A 181 0.54 7.44 -13.89
CA ALA A 181 -0.40 7.15 -12.83
C ALA A 181 -0.81 8.44 -12.10
N GLU A 182 -2.08 8.50 -11.69
CA GLU A 182 -2.57 9.57 -10.83
C GLU A 182 -2.08 9.33 -9.39
N LEU A 183 -1.75 10.40 -8.68
CA LEU A 183 -1.30 10.31 -7.30
C LEU A 183 -2.49 10.47 -6.34
N VAL A 184 -2.81 9.42 -5.59
CA VAL A 184 -3.75 9.48 -4.47
C VAL A 184 -3.15 8.73 -3.29
N TYR A 185 -2.77 9.47 -2.26
CA TYR A 185 -2.22 8.91 -1.02
C TYR A 185 -3.23 7.97 -0.35
N PRO A 186 -2.77 6.90 0.33
CA PRO A 186 -3.65 5.98 1.02
C PRO A 186 -4.34 6.66 2.21
N PRO A 187 -5.53 6.19 2.58
CA PRO A 187 -6.28 6.74 3.71
C PRO A 187 -5.60 6.42 5.03
N VAL A 188 -5.47 7.41 5.88
CA VAL A 188 -5.08 7.25 7.28
C VAL A 188 -6.24 7.75 8.14
N ASP A 189 -6.67 6.92 9.09
CA ASP A 189 -7.69 7.28 10.06
C ASP A 189 -7.08 8.19 11.13
N VAL A 190 -6.89 9.46 10.74
CA VAL A 190 -6.26 10.48 11.59
C VAL A 190 -7.15 10.83 12.79
N ASP A 191 -8.47 10.72 12.65
CA ASP A 191 -9.44 11.06 13.70
C ASP A 191 -9.42 10.06 14.86
N ARG A 192 -8.80 8.91 14.65
CA ARG A 192 -8.56 7.92 15.69
C ARG A 192 -7.51 8.35 16.73
N PHE A 193 -6.72 9.37 16.44
CA PHE A 193 -5.60 9.84 17.25
C PHE A 193 -5.86 11.25 17.79
N ASP A 194 -5.53 11.47 19.05
CA ASP A 194 -5.61 12.77 19.69
C ASP A 194 -4.23 13.44 19.72
N VAL A 195 -4.20 14.76 19.49
CA VAL A 195 -2.97 15.53 19.65
C VAL A 195 -2.54 15.48 21.11
N SER A 196 -1.32 15.05 21.35
CA SER A 196 -0.78 14.85 22.69
C SER A 196 0.53 15.60 22.91
N ARG A 197 0.61 16.33 24.04
CA ARG A 197 1.84 16.99 24.52
C ARG A 197 2.58 16.14 25.57
N LYS A 198 2.06 14.94 25.90
CA LYS A 198 2.72 14.03 26.81
C LYS A 198 4.00 13.50 26.19
N ASP A 199 5.03 13.37 27.00
CA ASP A 199 6.30 12.77 26.62
C ASP A 199 6.80 11.91 27.79
N ASP A 200 6.71 10.59 27.63
CA ASP A 200 7.15 9.62 28.62
C ASP A 200 8.65 9.23 28.43
N GLY A 201 9.38 9.99 27.63
CA GLY A 201 10.84 9.89 27.48
C GLY A 201 11.29 8.64 26.73
N PHE A 202 10.54 8.18 25.71
CA PHE A 202 10.94 7.05 24.88
C PHE A 202 10.72 7.31 23.39
N TYR A 203 11.58 6.71 22.57
CA TYR A 203 11.40 6.62 21.13
C TYR A 203 10.58 5.38 20.77
N LEU A 204 9.79 5.46 19.72
CA LEU A 204 8.89 4.40 19.32
C LEU A 204 9.20 3.88 17.91
N VAL A 205 9.21 2.57 17.74
CA VAL A 205 9.15 1.89 16.44
C VAL A 205 7.89 1.04 16.41
N VAL A 206 7.02 1.23 15.41
CA VAL A 206 5.85 0.36 15.15
C VAL A 206 6.02 -0.23 13.77
N SER A 207 6.38 -1.50 13.69
CA SER A 207 6.70 -2.12 12.40
C SER A 207 6.66 -3.65 12.46
N ARG A 208 6.42 -4.27 11.31
CA ARG A 208 6.76 -5.69 11.12
C ARG A 208 8.29 -5.86 11.17
N LEU A 209 8.78 -6.80 11.99
CA LEU A 209 10.21 -7.04 12.17
C LEU A 209 10.78 -7.88 11.03
N VAL A 210 11.14 -7.20 9.93
CA VAL A 210 11.77 -7.77 8.72
C VAL A 210 12.98 -6.94 8.34
N ALA A 211 13.97 -7.54 7.71
CA ALA A 211 15.29 -6.94 7.52
C ALA A 211 15.25 -5.60 6.76
N TYR A 212 14.44 -5.46 5.70
CA TYR A 212 14.36 -4.22 4.92
C TYR A 212 13.78 -3.02 5.68
N LYS A 213 13.12 -3.25 6.82
CA LYS A 213 12.66 -2.17 7.71
C LYS A 213 13.78 -1.54 8.53
N SER A 214 14.99 -2.12 8.50
CA SER A 214 16.23 -1.57 9.08
C SER A 214 16.13 -1.17 10.56
N ILE A 215 15.36 -1.94 11.36
CA ILE A 215 15.07 -1.62 12.79
C ILE A 215 16.36 -1.65 13.62
N GLN A 216 17.40 -2.40 13.18
CA GLN A 216 18.72 -2.39 13.81
C GLN A 216 19.31 -0.99 13.97
N ARG A 217 19.04 -0.06 13.02
CA ARG A 217 19.51 1.33 13.11
C ARG A 217 18.95 2.05 14.34
N ALA A 218 17.67 1.82 14.63
CA ALA A 218 17.03 2.39 15.83
C ALA A 218 17.62 1.83 17.12
N ILE A 219 17.89 0.52 17.16
CA ILE A 219 18.52 -0.14 18.31
C ILE A 219 19.95 0.37 18.51
N GLU A 220 20.75 0.46 17.47
CA GLU A 220 22.12 0.97 17.52
C GLU A 220 22.17 2.41 18.03
N ALA A 221 21.30 3.28 17.52
CA ALA A 221 21.24 4.68 17.96
C ALA A 221 20.78 4.80 19.42
N ALA A 222 19.74 4.04 19.82
CA ALA A 222 19.25 4.02 21.20
C ALA A 222 20.31 3.51 22.18
N ASN A 223 21.05 2.45 21.82
CA ASN A 223 22.15 1.94 22.62
C ASN A 223 23.27 2.98 22.79
N ALA A 224 23.67 3.63 21.69
CA ALA A 224 24.74 4.62 21.67
C ALA A 224 24.43 5.83 22.57
N LEU A 225 23.18 6.28 22.60
CA LEU A 225 22.75 7.43 23.39
C LEU A 225 22.20 7.06 24.79
N GLY A 226 22.03 5.76 25.09
CA GLY A 226 21.37 5.32 26.32
C GLY A 226 19.91 5.76 26.38
N ARG A 227 19.24 5.95 25.26
CA ARG A 227 17.83 6.38 25.18
C ARG A 227 16.88 5.19 25.22
N ARG A 228 15.74 5.38 25.87
CA ARG A 228 14.68 4.36 25.90
C ARG A 228 14.04 4.21 24.53
N LEU A 229 14.00 2.98 24.02
CA LEU A 229 13.37 2.61 22.74
C LEU A 229 12.33 1.52 22.96
N VAL A 230 11.10 1.76 22.54
CA VAL A 230 10.02 0.79 22.54
C VAL A 230 9.78 0.32 21.09
N ILE A 231 9.83 -1.01 20.89
CA ILE A 231 9.62 -1.64 19.59
C ILE A 231 8.34 -2.48 19.66
N VAL A 232 7.35 -2.08 18.86
CA VAL A 232 6.07 -2.77 18.68
C VAL A 232 6.05 -3.51 17.36
N GLY A 233 5.65 -4.78 17.40
CA GLY A 233 5.49 -5.67 16.27
C GLY A 233 6.24 -6.97 16.39
N ASN A 234 5.99 -7.86 15.43
CA ASN A 234 6.61 -9.18 15.31
C ASN A 234 7.12 -9.42 13.88
N GLY A 235 8.00 -10.38 13.75
CA GLY A 235 8.52 -10.78 12.42
C GLY A 235 9.70 -11.74 12.51
N PRO A 236 10.15 -12.26 11.37
CA PRO A 236 11.22 -13.26 11.32
C PRO A 236 12.58 -12.74 11.81
N ASP A 237 12.78 -11.43 11.85
CA ASP A 237 14.04 -10.79 12.28
C ASP A 237 14.11 -10.55 13.80
N ARG A 238 13.04 -10.85 14.54
CA ARG A 238 12.92 -10.56 15.97
C ARG A 238 14.10 -11.08 16.80
N ASN A 239 14.49 -12.35 16.60
CA ASN A 239 15.54 -12.96 17.41
C ASN A 239 16.91 -12.30 17.17
N ARG A 240 17.22 -11.91 15.92
CA ARG A 240 18.44 -11.17 15.59
C ARG A 240 18.44 -9.79 16.26
N LEU A 241 17.33 -9.08 16.18
CA LEU A 241 17.17 -7.75 16.79
C LEU A 241 17.24 -7.79 18.32
N LEU A 242 16.68 -8.82 18.97
CA LEU A 242 16.81 -9.04 20.40
C LEU A 242 18.28 -9.20 20.83
N GLY A 243 19.08 -9.90 20.02
CA GLY A 243 20.52 -10.07 20.29
C GLY A 243 21.35 -8.78 20.22
N MET A 244 20.79 -7.71 19.63
CA MET A 244 21.43 -6.39 19.51
C MET A 244 20.93 -5.41 20.59
N ALA A 245 19.83 -5.73 21.26
CA ALA A 245 19.17 -4.84 22.23
C ALA A 245 20.01 -4.63 23.48
N GLY A 246 20.27 -3.38 23.81
CA GLY A 246 20.79 -2.97 25.11
C GLY A 246 19.68 -2.87 26.18
N PRO A 247 20.06 -2.50 27.42
CA PRO A 247 19.14 -2.47 28.56
C PRO A 247 17.99 -1.45 28.44
N THR A 248 18.12 -0.49 27.52
CA THR A 248 17.12 0.57 27.30
C THR A 248 16.13 0.24 26.19
N VAL A 249 16.30 -0.92 25.51
CA VAL A 249 15.46 -1.34 24.35
C VAL A 249 14.43 -2.37 24.81
N GLU A 250 13.16 -2.06 24.61
CA GLU A 250 12.03 -2.87 25.01
C GLU A 250 11.24 -3.39 23.79
N PHE A 251 11.00 -4.71 23.70
CA PHE A 251 10.18 -5.34 22.68
C PHE A 251 8.81 -5.73 23.25
N ARG A 252 7.76 -5.03 22.81
CA ARG A 252 6.37 -5.30 23.23
C ARG A 252 5.69 -6.42 22.43
N GLY A 253 6.27 -6.83 21.30
CA GLY A 253 5.61 -7.77 20.40
C GLY A 253 4.37 -7.16 19.74
N HIS A 254 3.35 -8.00 19.52
CA HIS A 254 2.06 -7.51 19.02
C HIS A 254 1.22 -6.99 20.18
N VAL A 255 0.78 -5.76 20.08
CA VAL A 255 -0.08 -5.11 21.08
C VAL A 255 -1.41 -4.69 20.43
N SER A 256 -2.40 -4.37 21.25
CA SER A 256 -3.71 -3.92 20.78
C SER A 256 -3.65 -2.54 20.12
N ASP A 257 -4.61 -2.24 19.24
CA ASP A 257 -4.72 -0.92 18.60
C ASP A 257 -4.81 0.24 19.62
N PRO A 258 -5.58 0.15 20.73
CA PRO A 258 -5.57 1.17 21.77
C PRO A 258 -4.20 1.36 22.43
N GLU A 259 -3.43 0.28 22.61
CA GLU A 259 -2.07 0.36 23.17
C GLU A 259 -1.08 1.00 22.18
N VAL A 260 -1.16 0.68 20.87
CA VAL A 260 -0.38 1.37 19.83
C VAL A 260 -0.67 2.86 19.86
N ARG A 261 -1.95 3.24 19.94
CA ARG A 261 -2.39 4.64 20.03
C ARG A 261 -1.77 5.33 21.25
N ASN A 262 -1.90 4.74 22.44
CA ASN A 262 -1.34 5.31 23.67
C ASN A 262 0.19 5.49 23.58
N LEU A 263 0.91 4.50 23.01
CA LEU A 263 2.36 4.61 22.81
C LEU A 263 2.71 5.73 21.81
N MET A 264 1.93 5.90 20.73
CA MET A 264 2.13 7.02 19.81
C MET A 264 1.85 8.37 20.47
N GLU A 265 0.81 8.50 21.29
CA GLU A 265 0.44 9.71 21.97
C GLU A 265 1.45 10.13 23.07
N THR A 266 2.25 9.19 23.59
CA THR A 266 3.15 9.44 24.72
C THR A 266 4.64 9.32 24.39
N CYS A 267 5.02 8.91 23.18
CA CYS A 267 6.43 8.86 22.80
C CYS A 267 7.02 10.26 22.60
N THR A 268 8.35 10.36 22.72
CA THR A 268 9.11 11.55 22.33
C THR A 268 9.05 11.77 20.81
N ALA A 269 9.32 10.70 20.03
CA ALA A 269 9.25 10.68 18.58
C ALA A 269 9.06 9.26 18.05
N LEU A 270 8.49 9.14 16.85
CA LEU A 270 8.51 7.90 16.08
C LEU A 270 9.82 7.79 15.30
N ILE A 271 10.47 6.62 15.34
CA ILE A 271 11.59 6.30 14.44
C ILE A 271 11.07 5.42 13.31
N PHE A 272 11.31 5.86 12.06
CA PHE A 272 10.95 5.18 10.83
C PHE A 272 12.21 4.87 10.02
N PRO A 273 12.93 3.76 10.35
CA PRO A 273 14.33 3.59 9.98
C PRO A 273 14.56 2.94 8.62
N GLY A 274 13.52 2.46 7.94
CA GLY A 274 13.60 1.82 6.63
C GLY A 274 12.94 2.62 5.51
N GLU A 275 13.30 2.32 4.27
CA GLU A 275 12.63 2.86 3.10
C GLU A 275 11.33 2.11 2.82
N GLU A 276 10.22 2.82 2.71
CA GLU A 276 8.90 2.27 2.38
C GLU A 276 8.24 3.02 1.22
N ASP A 277 7.19 2.41 0.66
CA ASP A 277 6.50 2.99 -0.49
C ASP A 277 5.75 4.26 -0.13
N PHE A 278 5.08 4.28 1.03
CA PHE A 278 4.38 5.45 1.58
C PHE A 278 4.71 5.65 3.07
N GLY A 279 4.42 4.66 3.92
CA GLY A 279 4.60 4.77 5.36
C GLY A 279 3.35 5.36 6.04
N ILE A 280 2.41 4.50 6.42
CA ILE A 280 1.21 4.91 7.18
C ILE A 280 1.59 5.34 8.59
N THR A 281 2.50 4.61 9.25
CA THR A 281 2.91 4.84 10.64
C THR A 281 3.48 6.25 10.92
N PRO A 282 4.31 6.86 10.05
CA PRO A 282 4.68 8.28 10.16
C PRO A 282 3.49 9.23 10.20
N VAL A 283 2.46 8.99 9.40
CA VAL A 283 1.26 9.83 9.40
C VAL A 283 0.43 9.62 10.67
N GLU A 284 0.35 8.38 11.18
CA GLU A 284 -0.31 8.08 12.47
C GLU A 284 0.38 8.79 13.65
N ALA A 285 1.72 8.79 13.69
CA ALA A 285 2.48 9.54 14.70
C ALA A 285 2.27 11.06 14.55
N ALA A 286 2.30 11.56 13.32
CA ALA A 286 2.00 12.97 13.05
C ALA A 286 0.55 13.34 13.43
N ALA A 287 -0.41 12.42 13.32
CA ALA A 287 -1.78 12.61 13.79
C ALA A 287 -1.85 12.79 15.31
N CYS A 288 -0.92 12.19 16.07
CA CYS A 288 -0.74 12.43 17.51
C CYS A 288 0.03 13.73 17.82
N GLY A 289 0.46 14.49 16.80
CA GLY A 289 1.31 15.66 16.99
C GLY A 289 2.77 15.32 17.33
N LYS A 290 3.22 14.07 17.05
CA LYS A 290 4.57 13.60 17.37
C LYS A 290 5.51 13.70 16.17
N PRO A 291 6.75 14.18 16.37
CA PRO A 291 7.73 14.26 15.31
C PRO A 291 8.19 12.87 14.87
N VAL A 292 8.64 12.78 13.62
CA VAL A 292 9.10 11.54 13.00
C VAL A 292 10.57 11.65 12.63
N LEU A 293 11.39 10.70 13.06
CA LEU A 293 12.76 10.53 12.63
C LEU A 293 12.78 9.49 11.51
N ALA A 294 12.90 9.94 10.27
CA ALA A 294 12.71 9.10 9.10
C ALA A 294 14.01 8.92 8.30
N TYR A 295 14.21 7.70 7.78
CA TYR A 295 15.20 7.49 6.73
C TYR A 295 14.82 8.33 5.50
N LYS A 296 15.80 9.06 4.95
CA LYS A 296 15.61 9.98 3.81
C LYS A 296 15.43 9.21 2.51
N GLY A 297 14.26 8.60 2.35
CA GLY A 297 13.94 7.79 1.18
C GLY A 297 12.47 7.39 1.12
N GLY A 298 12.05 6.96 -0.07
CA GLY A 298 10.70 6.47 -0.31
C GLY A 298 9.60 7.47 0.04
N GLY A 299 8.50 6.96 0.57
CA GLY A 299 7.32 7.74 0.93
C GLY A 299 7.51 8.66 2.14
N ALA A 300 8.55 8.45 2.96
CA ALA A 300 8.85 9.37 4.05
C ALA A 300 9.12 10.80 3.55
N LEU A 301 9.68 10.95 2.35
CA LEU A 301 9.89 12.26 1.71
C LEU A 301 8.59 13.00 1.36
N GLU A 302 7.45 12.33 1.42
CA GLU A 302 6.13 12.88 1.12
C GLU A 302 5.32 13.15 2.38
N THR A 303 5.59 12.38 3.46
CA THR A 303 4.83 12.42 4.71
C THR A 303 5.49 13.24 5.80
N VAL A 304 6.82 13.42 5.76
CA VAL A 304 7.60 14.22 6.73
C VAL A 304 8.10 15.51 6.10
N ILE A 305 8.04 16.61 6.83
CA ILE A 305 8.60 17.91 6.45
C ILE A 305 9.76 18.18 7.41
N GLU A 306 10.99 18.30 6.84
CA GLU A 306 12.21 18.53 7.60
C GLU A 306 12.11 19.79 8.48
N GLY A 307 12.43 19.62 9.77
CA GLY A 307 12.40 20.70 10.76
C GLY A 307 11.01 21.19 11.17
N GLU A 308 9.93 20.71 10.53
CA GLU A 308 8.55 21.08 10.88
C GLU A 308 7.76 19.93 11.49
N THR A 309 7.88 18.72 10.92
CA THR A 309 7.15 17.53 11.39
C THR A 309 8.07 16.35 11.73
N GLY A 310 9.38 16.55 11.56
CA GLY A 310 10.38 15.54 11.89
C GLY A 310 11.76 15.90 11.35
N CYS A 311 12.69 14.95 11.46
CA CYS A 311 14.04 15.05 10.94
C CYS A 311 14.35 13.85 10.05
N PHE A 312 15.13 14.08 8.99
CA PHE A 312 15.65 13.00 8.16
C PHE A 312 17.06 12.59 8.57
N PHE A 313 17.38 11.32 8.33
CA PHE A 313 18.73 10.79 8.37
C PHE A 313 19.00 9.91 7.14
N ASP A 314 20.24 9.84 6.67
CA ASP A 314 20.63 9.09 5.48
C ASP A 314 21.80 8.10 5.70
N GLN A 315 22.37 8.11 6.90
CA GLN A 315 23.54 7.30 7.32
C GLN A 315 24.87 7.68 6.63
N ALA A 316 24.84 8.53 5.64
CA ALA A 316 26.04 8.98 4.95
C ALA A 316 26.53 10.33 5.50
N HIS A 317 25.61 11.27 5.75
CA HIS A 317 25.91 12.63 6.21
C HIS A 317 25.25 12.92 7.58
N VAL A 318 24.04 12.44 7.78
CA VAL A 318 23.28 12.58 9.02
C VAL A 318 22.92 11.21 9.55
N THR A 319 23.48 10.83 10.68
CA THR A 319 23.16 9.55 11.33
C THR A 319 21.82 9.64 12.07
N LEU A 320 21.25 8.49 12.44
CA LEU A 320 20.04 8.50 13.29
C LEU A 320 20.36 9.08 14.68
N VAL A 321 21.59 8.94 15.18
CA VAL A 321 22.05 9.56 16.43
C VAL A 321 21.95 11.09 16.31
N ASP A 322 22.46 11.67 15.23
CA ASP A 322 22.38 13.11 14.99
C ASP A 322 20.93 13.59 14.89
N ALA A 323 20.08 12.85 14.20
CA ALA A 323 18.64 13.16 14.08
C ALA A 323 17.92 13.07 15.44
N MET A 324 18.27 12.14 16.32
CA MET A 324 17.73 12.03 17.68
C MET A 324 18.14 13.26 18.51
N LEU A 325 19.40 13.65 18.47
CA LEU A 325 19.91 14.82 19.20
C LEU A 325 19.29 16.13 18.67
N ALA A 326 19.15 16.27 17.35
CA ALA A 326 18.46 17.40 16.72
C ALA A 326 16.97 17.46 17.13
N CYS A 327 16.30 16.31 17.20
CA CYS A 327 14.92 16.21 17.63
C CYS A 327 14.74 16.67 19.08
N GLU A 328 15.65 16.28 19.99
CA GLU A 328 15.64 16.69 21.42
C GLU A 328 15.90 18.20 21.58
N ALA A 329 16.70 18.80 20.70
CA ALA A 329 16.98 20.23 20.72
C ALA A 329 15.87 21.09 20.08
N THR A 330 14.94 20.48 19.35
CA THR A 330 13.89 21.18 18.60
C THR A 330 12.61 21.31 19.42
N ARG A 331 12.07 22.54 19.46
CA ARG A 331 10.74 22.77 20.04
C ARG A 331 9.66 22.50 18.99
N TRP A 332 9.05 21.33 19.05
CA TRP A 332 8.01 20.92 18.13
C TRP A 332 6.67 21.61 18.42
N ASN A 333 5.89 21.86 17.34
CA ASN A 333 4.50 22.32 17.43
C ASN A 333 3.57 21.14 17.07
N PRO A 334 2.89 20.50 18.04
CA PRO A 334 2.04 19.33 17.79
C PRO A 334 0.88 19.62 16.83
N GLU A 335 0.30 20.83 16.90
CA GLU A 335 -0.82 21.22 16.06
C GLU A 335 -0.38 21.35 14.58
N ARG A 336 0.82 21.86 14.33
CA ARG A 336 1.40 21.96 12.98
C ARG A 336 1.74 20.58 12.43
N ILE A 337 2.25 19.70 13.26
CA ILE A 337 2.53 18.31 12.90
C ILE A 337 1.22 17.59 12.53
N ARG A 338 0.16 17.74 13.35
CA ARG A 338 -1.18 17.21 13.07
C ARG A 338 -1.75 17.73 11.75
N ALA A 339 -1.63 19.04 11.49
CA ALA A 339 -2.13 19.64 10.25
C ALA A 339 -1.51 19.03 9.00
N ASN A 340 -0.24 18.59 9.05
CA ASN A 340 0.36 17.84 7.96
C ASN A 340 -0.27 16.47 7.78
N ALA A 341 -0.63 15.77 8.86
CA ALA A 341 -1.28 14.46 8.80
C ALA A 341 -2.68 14.51 8.16
N GLU A 342 -3.42 15.61 8.34
CA GLU A 342 -4.77 15.79 7.77
C GLU A 342 -4.80 15.69 6.24
N ARG A 343 -3.69 15.98 5.55
CA ARG A 343 -3.55 15.84 4.10
C ARG A 343 -3.75 14.40 3.61
N PHE A 344 -3.59 13.44 4.51
CA PHE A 344 -3.65 12.01 4.29
C PHE A 344 -4.88 11.36 4.94
N SER A 345 -5.81 12.19 5.44
CA SER A 345 -7.03 11.72 6.08
C SER A 345 -7.89 10.88 5.13
N GLU A 346 -8.74 10.05 5.71
CA GLU A 346 -9.66 9.23 4.95
C GLU A 346 -10.63 10.08 4.12
N SER A 347 -11.06 11.24 4.62
CA SER A 347 -11.89 12.18 3.86
C SER A 347 -11.17 12.69 2.62
N CYS A 348 -9.91 13.11 2.74
CA CYS A 348 -9.10 13.54 1.60
C CYS A 348 -8.91 12.43 0.56
N PHE A 349 -8.71 11.18 1.01
CA PHE A 349 -8.64 10.02 0.14
C PHE A 349 -9.96 9.82 -0.60
N HIS A 350 -11.09 9.79 0.10
CA HIS A 350 -12.40 9.58 -0.48
C HIS A 350 -12.77 10.63 -1.53
N ASP A 351 -12.43 11.90 -1.30
CA ASP A 351 -12.70 12.98 -2.25
C ASP A 351 -11.85 12.85 -3.52
N ARG A 352 -10.58 12.47 -3.37
CA ARG A 352 -9.69 12.26 -4.52
C ARG A 352 -10.13 11.05 -5.35
N ILE A 353 -10.45 9.93 -4.68
CA ILE A 353 -10.94 8.73 -5.34
C ILE A 353 -12.27 8.96 -6.06
N ALA A 354 -13.21 9.66 -5.45
CA ALA A 354 -14.49 9.98 -6.10
C ALA A 354 -14.26 10.75 -7.41
N ARG A 355 -13.32 11.70 -7.43
CA ARG A 355 -12.95 12.43 -8.65
C ARG A 355 -12.32 11.52 -9.71
N VAL A 356 -11.43 10.59 -9.30
CA VAL A 356 -10.84 9.60 -10.23
C VAL A 356 -11.93 8.72 -10.84
N VAL A 357 -12.84 8.21 -10.02
CA VAL A 357 -13.97 7.38 -10.44
C VAL A 357 -14.86 8.12 -11.44
N SER A 358 -15.27 9.35 -11.12
CA SER A 358 -16.12 10.16 -12.01
C SER A 358 -15.47 10.38 -13.37
N ARG A 359 -14.17 10.75 -13.42
CA ARG A 359 -13.43 10.95 -14.67
C ARG A 359 -13.27 9.67 -15.46
N ALA A 360 -13.05 8.53 -14.80
CA ALA A 360 -12.93 7.24 -15.47
C ALA A 360 -14.27 6.83 -16.14
N ILE A 361 -15.40 7.06 -15.46
CA ILE A 361 -16.75 6.84 -16.01
C ILE A 361 -16.98 7.73 -17.23
N GLU A 362 -16.76 9.03 -17.09
CA GLU A 362 -16.95 10.00 -18.19
C GLU A 362 -16.08 9.68 -19.41
N ALA A 363 -14.81 9.28 -19.19
CA ALA A 363 -13.92 8.87 -20.25
C ALA A 363 -14.44 7.62 -20.98
N LYS A 364 -14.97 6.66 -20.21
CA LYS A 364 -15.56 5.43 -20.77
C LYS A 364 -16.84 5.71 -21.57
N GLU A 365 -17.69 6.60 -21.09
CA GLU A 365 -18.92 7.01 -21.78
C GLU A 365 -18.59 7.74 -23.09
N ARG A 366 -17.58 8.63 -23.10
CA ARG A 366 -17.10 9.29 -24.35
C ARG A 366 -16.56 8.30 -25.36
N GLN A 367 -15.76 7.31 -24.93
CA GLN A 367 -15.26 6.25 -25.82
C GLN A 367 -16.42 5.46 -26.44
N ARG A 368 -17.47 5.19 -25.71
CA ARG A 368 -18.66 4.47 -26.20
C ARG A 368 -19.45 5.31 -27.18
N ALA A 369 -19.65 6.60 -26.92
CA ALA A 369 -20.35 7.52 -27.79
C ALA A 369 -19.60 7.69 -29.13
N GLY A 370 -18.29 7.90 -29.11
CA GLY A 370 -17.46 8.00 -30.31
C GLY A 370 -17.35 6.69 -31.11
N ALA A 371 -17.51 5.53 -30.48
CA ALA A 371 -17.57 4.24 -31.18
C ALA A 371 -18.93 4.01 -31.89
N VAL A 372 -19.98 4.73 -31.50
CA VAL A 372 -21.32 4.66 -32.13
C VAL A 372 -21.44 5.61 -33.37
N GLU A 373 -20.58 6.63 -33.43
CA GLU A 373 -20.58 7.64 -34.51
C GLU A 373 -19.71 7.29 -35.74
N VAL A 374 -19.33 6.03 -35.98
CA VAL A 374 -18.75 5.64 -37.28
C VAL A 374 -19.90 5.48 -38.24
N PRO A 375 -20.14 6.45 -39.16
CA PRO A 375 -21.22 6.33 -40.15
C PRO A 375 -20.88 5.15 -41.07
N GLY A 376 -21.91 4.34 -41.34
CA GLY A 376 -21.82 3.28 -42.34
C GLY A 376 -21.28 3.79 -43.65
N LEU A 377 -20.36 3.05 -44.23
CA LEU A 377 -20.00 3.18 -45.65
C LEU A 377 -21.26 3.07 -46.47
N ALA A 378 -21.75 4.24 -46.93
CA ALA A 378 -22.81 4.31 -47.91
C ALA A 378 -22.33 3.59 -49.17
N GLU A 379 -23.04 2.56 -49.55
CA GLU A 379 -22.95 1.90 -50.83
C GLU A 379 -23.07 2.93 -51.97
N SER A 380 -21.99 3.27 -52.62
CA SER A 380 -22.05 3.89 -53.92
C SER A 380 -22.09 2.79 -54.98
N VAL A 381 -23.26 2.27 -55.25
CA VAL A 381 -23.52 1.56 -56.50
C VAL A 381 -23.66 2.62 -57.56
N ALA A 382 -22.57 2.88 -58.25
CA ALA A 382 -22.62 3.63 -59.51
C ALA A 382 -23.10 2.69 -60.64
N THR A 383 -24.34 2.82 -60.98
CA THR A 383 -24.86 2.37 -62.26
C THR A 383 -24.21 3.21 -63.40
N SER A 384 -23.26 2.66 -64.09
CA SER A 384 -22.88 3.16 -65.44
C SER A 384 -23.70 2.44 -66.49
N GLY A 385 -24.74 3.12 -66.97
CA GLY A 385 -25.48 2.74 -68.11
C GLY A 385 -24.66 3.01 -69.37
N VAL A 386 -24.88 2.13 -70.31
CA VAL A 386 -24.50 2.00 -71.71
C VAL A 386 -24.77 3.28 -72.54
N ALA A 387 -23.86 3.65 -73.41
CA ALA A 387 -24.02 3.97 -74.75
C ALA A 387 -22.64 3.95 -75.48
#